data_d8b7643d6b65f00ce84d8ceecff6d2d2
#
_entry.id   d8b7643d6b65f00ce84d8ceecff6d2d2
#
_cell.length_a   1.000
_cell.length_b   1.000
_cell.length_c   1.000
_cell.angle_alpha   90.00
_cell.angle_beta   90.00
_cell.angle_gamma   90.00
#
_symmetry.space_group_name_H-M   'P 1'
#
loop_
_entity.id
_entity.type
_entity.pdbx_description
1 polymer ?
#
loop_
_entity_poly.entity_id
_entity_poly.type
_entity_poly.pdbx_seq_one_letter_code
_entity_poly.pdbx_strand_id
1 'polypeptide(L)'
;MRAAGVDIEYAFGTYSSQKRCIFDDIGGGSMTEKAENTRQNILNTALKHFLEYGFAGASLRSIVKDAGLTTGAFYKYYPTKEALFDALIDPYVEALYRIYDSVLEEFQSLPPEKQTENMASASGNGMDQMVNYVYDHYDNFKLLLRCSDNEKYGDMIHNLVDREMRSSEQYVEEMHRAGIDVPDISDSLCHMIYSGFFSAIFQIIEHDMDRETAIENVGKLKKFYTGGWERIWKVKFPE
;
A
#
# COMPACT_ATOMS: atom_id res chain seq x y z
N MET A 1 -1.80 -29.50 -5.01
CA MET A 1 -2.46 -28.55 -5.90
C MET A 1 -1.69 -27.24 -5.79
N ARG A 2 -1.22 -26.68 -6.90
CA ARG A 2 -0.35 -25.50 -6.89
C ARG A 2 -1.22 -24.28 -6.59
N ALA A 3 -0.85 -23.50 -5.55
CA ALA A 3 -1.42 -22.18 -5.31
C ALA A 3 -1.16 -21.32 -6.56
N ALA A 4 -2.20 -20.70 -7.07
CA ALA A 4 -2.10 -19.74 -8.15
C ALA A 4 -1.40 -18.49 -7.59
N GLY A 5 -0.08 -18.39 -7.81
CA GLY A 5 0.63 -17.14 -7.62
C GLY A 5 0.04 -16.12 -8.60
N VAL A 6 -0.51 -15.05 -8.08
CA VAL A 6 -0.89 -13.89 -8.91
C VAL A 6 0.40 -13.34 -9.47
N ASP A 7 0.55 -13.42 -10.80
CA ASP A 7 1.71 -12.92 -11.52
C ASP A 7 1.78 -11.40 -11.34
N ILE A 8 2.67 -10.94 -10.46
CA ILE A 8 2.89 -9.51 -10.16
C ILE A 8 3.29 -8.74 -11.43
N GLU A 9 3.97 -9.39 -12.38
CA GLU A 9 4.24 -8.82 -13.71
C GLU A 9 2.97 -8.47 -14.49
N TYR A 10 1.86 -9.22 -14.31
CA TYR A 10 0.59 -8.93 -14.98
C TYR A 10 -0.08 -7.67 -14.42
N ALA A 11 0.05 -7.42 -13.11
CA ALA A 11 -0.46 -6.19 -12.48
C ALA A 11 0.33 -4.94 -12.92
N PHE A 12 1.64 -5.06 -13.16
CA PHE A 12 2.46 -3.97 -13.70
C PHE A 12 2.19 -3.69 -15.17
N GLY A 13 1.95 -4.71 -15.98
CA GLY A 13 1.61 -4.57 -17.40
C GLY A 13 0.29 -3.83 -17.64
N THR A 14 -0.73 -4.11 -16.84
CA THR A 14 -2.05 -3.46 -16.95
C THR A 14 -2.04 -2.03 -16.40
N TYR A 15 -1.24 -1.74 -15.36
CA TYR A 15 -1.11 -0.39 -14.82
C TYR A 15 -0.40 0.57 -15.77
N SER A 16 0.67 0.12 -16.44
CA SER A 16 1.32 0.89 -17.50
C SER A 16 0.37 1.16 -18.68
N SER A 17 -0.52 0.20 -18.99
CA SER A 17 -1.51 0.34 -20.06
C SER A 17 -2.69 1.26 -19.68
N GLN A 18 -3.17 1.24 -18.44
CA GLN A 18 -4.27 2.10 -18.00
C GLN A 18 -3.85 3.57 -17.81
N LYS A 19 -2.63 3.87 -17.32
CA LYS A 19 -2.12 5.26 -17.32
C LYS A 19 -1.78 5.74 -18.74
N ARG A 20 -1.43 4.84 -19.65
CA ARG A 20 -1.33 5.20 -21.06
C ARG A 20 -2.66 5.76 -21.61
N CYS A 21 -3.80 5.19 -21.23
CA CYS A 21 -5.13 5.67 -21.63
C CYS A 21 -5.53 7.02 -21.01
N ILE A 22 -5.08 7.36 -19.80
CA ILE A 22 -5.44 8.64 -19.15
C ILE A 22 -4.59 9.81 -19.69
N PHE A 23 -3.37 9.55 -20.14
CA PHE A 23 -2.51 10.57 -20.76
C PHE A 23 -2.74 10.73 -22.27
N ASP A 24 -3.24 9.72 -22.97
CA ASP A 24 -3.58 9.77 -24.39
C ASP A 24 -4.80 10.67 -24.68
N ASP A 25 -5.66 10.92 -23.68
CA ASP A 25 -6.84 11.79 -23.82
C ASP A 25 -6.52 13.30 -23.67
N ILE A 26 -5.28 13.68 -23.34
CA ILE A 26 -4.88 15.10 -23.21
C ILE A 26 -3.95 15.56 -24.35
N GLY A 27 -3.65 14.72 -25.34
CA GLY A 27 -2.82 15.12 -26.48
C GLY A 27 -2.08 13.94 -27.11
N GLY A 28 -2.74 13.29 -28.06
CA GLY A 28 -2.32 12.08 -28.75
C GLY A 28 -0.87 12.00 -29.16
N GLY A 29 -0.14 11.10 -28.56
CA GLY A 29 1.18 10.63 -28.98
C GLY A 29 1.71 9.62 -27.98
N SER A 30 1.91 8.38 -28.41
CA SER A 30 2.69 7.38 -27.67
C SER A 30 4.00 8.02 -27.20
N MET A 31 4.26 8.06 -25.89
CA MET A 31 5.54 8.57 -25.37
C MET A 31 6.67 7.78 -26.03
N THR A 32 7.62 8.48 -26.65
CA THR A 32 8.79 7.83 -27.24
C THR A 32 9.63 7.20 -26.11
N GLU A 33 10.33 6.11 -26.40
CA GLU A 33 11.28 5.48 -25.46
C GLU A 33 12.22 6.51 -24.81
N LYS A 34 12.64 7.52 -25.58
CA LYS A 34 13.47 8.63 -25.08
C LYS A 34 12.75 9.48 -24.03
N ALA A 35 11.45 9.72 -24.19
CA ALA A 35 10.66 10.50 -23.23
C ALA A 35 10.47 9.73 -21.93
N GLU A 36 10.23 8.41 -22.00
CA GLU A 36 10.11 7.56 -20.83
C GLU A 36 11.44 7.45 -20.07
N ASN A 37 12.55 7.26 -20.78
CA ASN A 37 13.89 7.25 -20.16
C ASN A 37 14.20 8.58 -19.46
N THR A 38 13.78 9.70 -20.05
CA THR A 38 13.93 11.03 -19.42
C THR A 38 13.08 11.14 -18.16
N ARG A 39 11.83 10.70 -18.22
CA ARG A 39 10.90 10.68 -17.08
C ARG A 39 11.48 9.87 -15.93
N GLN A 40 11.96 8.66 -16.20
CA GLN A 40 12.56 7.80 -15.21
C GLN A 40 13.84 8.39 -14.58
N ASN A 41 14.68 9.06 -15.38
CA ASN A 41 15.84 9.75 -14.86
C ASN A 41 15.47 10.90 -13.91
N ILE A 42 14.42 11.67 -14.23
CA ILE A 42 13.88 12.70 -13.32
C ILE A 42 13.45 12.09 -12.01
N LEU A 43 12.65 11.01 -12.05
CA LEU A 43 12.14 10.33 -10.86
C LEU A 43 13.28 9.80 -9.98
N ASN A 44 14.25 9.10 -10.58
CA ASN A 44 15.39 8.53 -9.85
C ASN A 44 16.26 9.62 -9.19
N THR A 45 16.44 10.76 -9.87
CA THR A 45 17.18 11.90 -9.32
C THR A 45 16.39 12.55 -8.19
N ALA A 46 15.09 12.77 -8.39
CA ALA A 46 14.22 13.39 -7.39
C ALA A 46 14.11 12.53 -6.13
N LEU A 47 13.97 11.21 -6.27
CA LEU A 47 13.91 10.29 -5.13
C LEU A 47 15.14 10.44 -4.22
N LYS A 48 16.35 10.48 -4.80
CA LYS A 48 17.60 10.69 -4.03
C LYS A 48 17.59 12.03 -3.30
N HIS A 49 17.21 13.11 -3.98
CA HIS A 49 17.17 14.44 -3.37
C HIS A 49 16.14 14.53 -2.25
N PHE A 50 14.96 13.96 -2.44
CA PHE A 50 13.93 13.96 -1.40
C PHE A 50 14.30 13.09 -0.20
N LEU A 51 14.94 11.95 -0.40
CA LEU A 51 15.42 11.11 0.69
C LEU A 51 16.54 11.79 1.51
N GLU A 52 17.42 12.56 0.83
CA GLU A 52 18.55 13.22 1.46
C GLU A 52 18.13 14.52 2.20
N TYR A 53 17.30 15.35 1.57
CA TYR A 53 16.98 16.70 2.07
C TYR A 53 15.55 16.85 2.59
N GLY A 54 14.72 15.82 2.48
CA GLY A 54 13.27 15.88 2.72
C GLY A 54 12.53 16.66 1.61
N PHE A 55 11.18 16.61 1.65
CA PHE A 55 10.39 17.34 0.65
C PHE A 55 10.63 18.85 0.72
N ALA A 56 10.59 19.46 1.91
CA ALA A 56 10.77 20.91 2.08
C ALA A 56 12.18 21.37 1.66
N GLY A 57 13.21 20.63 2.06
CA GLY A 57 14.62 21.00 1.84
C GLY A 57 15.14 20.73 0.42
N ALA A 58 14.55 19.80 -0.33
CA ALA A 58 15.00 19.49 -1.68
C ALA A 58 14.73 20.62 -2.65
N SER A 59 15.78 21.03 -3.39
CA SER A 59 15.72 22.11 -4.38
C SER A 59 15.34 21.57 -5.76
N LEU A 60 14.20 22.00 -6.32
CA LEU A 60 13.79 21.64 -7.66
C LEU A 60 14.86 22.03 -8.71
N ARG A 61 15.54 23.16 -8.51
CA ARG A 61 16.62 23.61 -9.41
C ARG A 61 17.80 22.63 -9.39
N SER A 62 18.15 22.10 -8.22
CA SER A 62 19.22 21.09 -8.10
C SER A 62 18.81 19.78 -8.73
N ILE A 63 17.59 19.31 -8.50
CA ILE A 63 17.03 18.09 -9.13
C ILE A 63 17.12 18.22 -10.67
N VAL A 64 16.64 19.33 -11.23
CA VAL A 64 16.65 19.57 -12.69
C VAL A 64 18.07 19.57 -13.26
N LYS A 65 19.02 20.23 -12.55
CA LYS A 65 20.43 20.27 -12.94
C LYS A 65 21.06 18.87 -12.92
N ASP A 66 20.84 18.12 -11.85
CA ASP A 66 21.45 16.80 -11.66
C ASP A 66 20.82 15.74 -12.57
N ALA A 67 19.54 15.92 -12.97
CA ALA A 67 18.91 15.15 -14.03
C ALA A 67 19.43 15.50 -15.46
N GLY A 68 20.30 16.51 -15.60
CA GLY A 68 20.86 16.92 -16.88
C GLY A 68 19.87 17.64 -17.79
N LEU A 69 18.84 18.29 -17.22
CA LEU A 69 17.77 18.93 -17.97
C LEU A 69 17.82 20.47 -17.85
N THR A 70 17.17 21.13 -18.80
CA THR A 70 16.80 22.54 -18.64
C THR A 70 15.50 22.64 -17.85
N THR A 71 15.28 23.75 -17.15
CA THR A 71 14.05 24.02 -16.42
C THR A 71 12.81 23.90 -17.31
N GLY A 72 12.88 24.44 -18.53
CA GLY A 72 11.76 24.35 -19.49
C GLY A 72 11.48 22.92 -19.98
N ALA A 73 12.52 22.06 -20.08
CA ALA A 73 12.32 20.64 -20.40
C ALA A 73 11.68 19.87 -19.23
N PHE A 74 12.08 20.17 -18.00
CA PHE A 74 11.51 19.56 -16.80
C PHE A 74 10.02 19.83 -16.65
N TYR A 75 9.57 21.08 -16.80
CA TYR A 75 8.17 21.46 -16.64
C TYR A 75 7.21 20.83 -17.66
N LYS A 76 7.73 20.20 -18.72
CA LYS A 76 6.91 19.38 -19.63
C LYS A 76 6.51 18.03 -18.99
N TYR A 77 7.26 17.56 -18.00
CA TYR A 77 6.99 16.30 -17.30
C TYR A 77 6.25 16.53 -15.99
N TYR A 78 6.69 17.50 -15.21
CA TYR A 78 6.13 17.78 -13.88
C TYR A 78 5.94 19.29 -13.70
N PRO A 79 4.69 19.78 -13.57
CA PRO A 79 4.39 21.20 -13.46
C PRO A 79 4.85 21.82 -12.13
N THR A 80 4.94 20.99 -11.07
CA THR A 80 5.32 21.43 -9.72
C THR A 80 6.21 20.40 -9.03
N LYS A 81 6.78 20.76 -7.88
CA LYS A 81 7.55 19.87 -7.02
C LYS A 81 6.63 18.83 -6.36
N GLU A 82 5.41 19.23 -6.03
CA GLU A 82 4.35 18.39 -5.50
C GLU A 82 3.98 17.30 -6.52
N ALA A 83 3.72 17.67 -7.78
CA ALA A 83 3.41 16.70 -8.83
C ALA A 83 4.57 15.71 -9.09
N LEU A 84 5.81 16.14 -8.92
CA LEU A 84 6.98 15.25 -8.98
C LEU A 84 7.02 14.31 -7.78
N PHE A 85 6.71 14.81 -6.59
CA PHE A 85 6.63 14.02 -5.36
C PHE A 85 5.50 13.00 -5.42
N ASP A 86 4.32 13.42 -5.87
CA ASP A 86 3.15 12.56 -6.05
C ASP A 86 3.45 11.40 -7.01
N ALA A 87 4.17 11.66 -8.08
CA ALA A 87 4.60 10.62 -9.02
C ALA A 87 5.58 9.59 -8.42
N LEU A 88 6.25 9.92 -7.33
CA LEU A 88 7.13 9.01 -6.57
C LEU A 88 6.39 8.19 -5.52
N ILE A 89 5.17 8.58 -5.14
CA ILE A 89 4.44 7.98 -4.02
C ILE A 89 3.16 7.30 -4.48
N ASP A 90 2.29 8.02 -5.19
CA ASP A 90 0.93 7.58 -5.48
C ASP A 90 0.86 6.22 -6.20
N PRO A 91 1.71 5.93 -7.21
CA PRO A 91 1.66 4.63 -7.89
C PRO A 91 1.90 3.44 -6.95
N TYR A 92 2.75 3.63 -5.95
CA TYR A 92 3.12 2.58 -4.99
C TYR A 92 2.07 2.39 -3.92
N VAL A 93 1.49 3.49 -3.42
CA VAL A 93 0.36 3.44 -2.48
C VAL A 93 -0.88 2.83 -3.13
N GLU A 94 -1.21 3.22 -4.35
CA GLU A 94 -2.31 2.63 -5.11
C GLU A 94 -2.11 1.14 -5.41
N ALA A 95 -0.88 0.71 -5.66
CA ALA A 95 -0.57 -0.71 -5.86
C ALA A 95 -0.68 -1.49 -4.54
N LEU A 96 -0.26 -0.90 -3.41
CA LEU A 96 -0.46 -1.48 -2.09
C LEU A 96 -1.95 -1.70 -1.79
N TYR A 97 -2.80 -0.71 -2.10
CA TYR A 97 -4.26 -0.85 -1.95
C TYR A 97 -4.82 -1.98 -2.81
N ARG A 98 -4.38 -2.11 -4.07
CA ARG A 98 -4.84 -3.21 -4.94
C ARG A 98 -4.44 -4.59 -4.42
N ILE A 99 -3.22 -4.72 -3.87
CA ILE A 99 -2.78 -5.96 -3.23
C ILE A 99 -3.71 -6.27 -2.06
N TYR A 100 -3.99 -5.27 -1.22
CA TYR A 100 -4.86 -5.45 -0.07
C TYR A 100 -6.30 -5.76 -0.47
N ASP A 101 -6.89 -5.00 -1.41
CA ASP A 101 -8.23 -5.23 -1.93
C ASP A 101 -8.39 -6.64 -2.50
N SER A 102 -7.38 -7.15 -3.26
CA SER A 102 -7.43 -8.51 -3.81
C SER A 102 -7.46 -9.61 -2.74
N VAL A 103 -6.79 -9.38 -1.60
CA VAL A 103 -6.82 -10.30 -0.46
C VAL A 103 -8.17 -10.29 0.23
N LEU A 104 -8.76 -9.12 0.42
CA LEU A 104 -10.10 -8.99 1.00
C LEU A 104 -11.17 -9.60 0.10
N GLU A 105 -11.10 -9.38 -1.23
CA GLU A 105 -12.03 -9.97 -2.21
C GLU A 105 -11.93 -11.51 -2.22
N GLU A 106 -10.70 -12.07 -2.20
CA GLU A 106 -10.48 -13.51 -2.10
C GLU A 106 -11.12 -14.07 -0.83
N PHE A 107 -10.90 -13.44 0.32
CA PHE A 107 -11.47 -13.84 1.59
C PHE A 107 -13.02 -13.76 1.56
N GLN A 108 -13.59 -12.67 1.09
CA GLN A 108 -15.03 -12.46 1.00
C GLN A 108 -15.73 -13.41 0.02
N SER A 109 -15.02 -13.94 -0.97
CA SER A 109 -15.56 -14.93 -1.91
C SER A 109 -15.77 -16.33 -1.29
N LEU A 110 -15.21 -16.57 -0.11
CA LEU A 110 -15.35 -17.85 0.59
C LEU A 110 -16.74 -17.97 1.25
N PRO A 111 -17.31 -19.20 1.32
CA PRO A 111 -18.49 -19.43 2.14
C PRO A 111 -18.23 -19.07 3.62
N PRO A 112 -19.27 -18.65 4.40
CA PRO A 112 -19.09 -18.18 5.79
C PRO A 112 -18.30 -19.14 6.68
N GLU A 113 -18.56 -20.44 6.58
CA GLU A 113 -17.85 -21.47 7.38
C GLU A 113 -16.35 -21.50 7.01
N LYS A 114 -16.03 -21.24 5.74
CA LYS A 114 -14.65 -21.20 5.24
C LYS A 114 -13.95 -19.88 5.57
N GLN A 115 -14.69 -18.79 5.68
CA GLN A 115 -14.12 -17.51 6.12
C GLN A 115 -13.54 -17.63 7.53
N THR A 116 -14.29 -18.20 8.48
CA THR A 116 -13.80 -18.43 9.84
C THR A 116 -12.59 -19.37 9.87
N GLU A 117 -12.63 -20.48 9.10
CA GLU A 117 -11.52 -21.43 9.02
C GLU A 117 -10.23 -20.82 8.41
N ASN A 118 -10.37 -19.88 7.50
CA ASN A 118 -9.27 -19.31 6.75
C ASN A 118 -8.85 -17.89 7.22
N MET A 119 -9.50 -17.32 8.21
CA MET A 119 -9.22 -15.97 8.70
C MET A 119 -7.72 -15.76 9.01
N ALA A 120 -7.11 -16.65 9.74
CA ALA A 120 -5.71 -16.56 10.12
C ALA A 120 -4.77 -16.72 8.92
N SER A 121 -5.05 -17.65 8.02
CA SER A 121 -4.21 -17.92 6.84
C SER A 121 -4.36 -16.86 5.74
N ALA A 122 -5.58 -16.43 5.43
CA ALA A 122 -5.84 -15.38 4.45
C ALA A 122 -5.20 -14.05 4.87
N SER A 123 -5.44 -13.63 6.12
CA SER A 123 -4.76 -12.48 6.71
C SER A 123 -3.23 -12.60 6.69
N GLY A 124 -2.67 -13.85 6.80
CA GLY A 124 -1.23 -14.11 6.73
C GLY A 124 -0.64 -13.85 5.37
N ASN A 125 -1.21 -14.49 4.39
CA ASN A 125 -0.74 -14.40 3.02
C ASN A 125 -0.83 -12.95 2.50
N GLY A 126 -1.91 -12.25 2.82
CA GLY A 126 -2.09 -10.85 2.44
C GLY A 126 -1.06 -9.93 3.07
N MET A 127 -0.79 -10.11 4.36
CA MET A 127 0.19 -9.29 5.06
C MET A 127 1.61 -9.54 4.55
N ASP A 128 1.97 -10.79 4.28
CA ASP A 128 3.28 -11.14 3.70
C ASP A 128 3.44 -10.52 2.30
N GLN A 129 2.40 -10.50 1.48
CA GLN A 129 2.41 -9.83 0.18
C GLN A 129 2.63 -8.32 0.33
N MET A 130 1.91 -7.66 1.25
CA MET A 130 2.06 -6.22 1.52
C MET A 130 3.47 -5.89 2.01
N VAL A 131 4.01 -6.63 2.98
CA VAL A 131 5.36 -6.40 3.51
C VAL A 131 6.41 -6.61 2.42
N ASN A 132 6.30 -7.67 1.63
CA ASN A 132 7.21 -7.90 0.53
C ASN A 132 7.17 -6.77 -0.50
N TYR A 133 5.97 -6.30 -0.87
CA TYR A 133 5.80 -5.18 -1.79
C TYR A 133 6.41 -3.88 -1.24
N VAL A 134 6.21 -3.58 0.04
CA VAL A 134 6.80 -2.42 0.71
C VAL A 134 8.34 -2.49 0.66
N TYR A 135 8.94 -3.66 0.87
CA TYR A 135 10.39 -3.83 0.78
C TYR A 135 10.93 -3.79 -0.64
N ASP A 136 10.17 -4.25 -1.64
CA ASP A 136 10.54 -4.13 -3.05
C ASP A 136 10.54 -2.66 -3.52
N HIS A 137 9.82 -1.78 -2.80
CA HIS A 137 9.71 -0.33 -3.05
C HIS A 137 10.10 0.51 -1.82
N TYR A 138 11.07 0.03 -1.06
CA TYR A 138 11.46 0.57 0.25
C TYR A 138 11.67 2.07 0.26
N ASP A 139 12.43 2.60 -0.70
CA ASP A 139 12.78 4.02 -0.77
C ASP A 139 11.54 4.91 -0.99
N ASN A 140 10.55 4.44 -1.74
CA ASN A 140 9.30 5.18 -1.98
C ASN A 140 8.44 5.24 -0.70
N PHE A 141 8.31 4.13 0.04
CA PHE A 141 7.62 4.11 1.33
C PHE A 141 8.39 4.87 2.41
N LYS A 142 9.73 4.77 2.43
CA LYS A 142 10.57 5.58 3.32
C LYS A 142 10.40 7.08 3.05
N LEU A 143 10.30 7.47 1.79
CA LEU A 143 10.03 8.85 1.40
C LEU A 143 8.66 9.31 1.92
N LEU A 144 7.61 8.49 1.75
CA LEU A 144 6.27 8.78 2.24
C LEU A 144 6.27 9.04 3.76
N LEU A 145 6.93 8.18 4.55
CA LEU A 145 6.97 8.32 6.00
C LEU A 145 7.81 9.53 6.45
N ARG A 146 8.94 9.82 5.80
CA ARG A 146 9.81 10.94 6.16
C ARG A 146 9.23 12.31 5.88
N CYS A 147 8.27 12.38 4.96
CA CYS A 147 7.52 13.60 4.68
C CYS A 147 6.25 13.67 5.53
N SER A 148 6.38 13.38 6.83
CA SER A 148 5.29 13.28 7.80
C SER A 148 4.49 14.57 8.00
N ASP A 149 4.98 15.73 7.58
CA ASP A 149 4.19 16.94 7.43
C ASP A 149 3.19 16.84 6.26
N ASN A 150 3.22 15.71 5.55
CA ASN A 150 2.37 15.42 4.43
C ASN A 150 1.18 14.55 4.91
N GLU A 151 -0.01 15.00 4.63
CA GLU A 151 -1.27 14.30 4.91
C GLU A 151 -1.31 12.90 4.26
N LYS A 152 -0.52 12.66 3.19
CA LYS A 152 -0.52 11.41 2.40
C LYS A 152 -0.24 10.13 3.22
N TYR A 153 0.64 10.18 4.21
CA TYR A 153 0.86 9.01 5.08
C TYR A 153 -0.37 8.73 5.95
N GLY A 154 -0.92 9.79 6.55
CA GLY A 154 -2.15 9.70 7.32
C GLY A 154 -3.31 9.18 6.47
N ASP A 155 -3.45 9.70 5.25
CA ASP A 155 -4.46 9.26 4.29
C ASP A 155 -4.26 7.80 3.89
N MET A 156 -3.01 7.33 3.72
CA MET A 156 -2.73 5.93 3.43
C MET A 156 -3.20 5.00 4.54
N ILE A 157 -2.88 5.32 5.79
CA ILE A 157 -3.33 4.53 6.96
C ILE A 157 -4.85 4.57 7.07
N HIS A 158 -5.47 5.74 6.96
CA HIS A 158 -6.92 5.90 7.01
C HIS A 158 -7.62 5.06 5.93
N ASN A 159 -7.14 5.10 4.70
CA ASN A 159 -7.69 4.30 3.61
C ASN A 159 -7.55 2.78 3.80
N LEU A 160 -6.47 2.31 4.44
CA LEU A 160 -6.33 0.90 4.81
C LEU A 160 -7.31 0.52 5.92
N VAL A 161 -7.47 1.38 6.92
CA VAL A 161 -8.45 1.20 8.02
C VAL A 161 -9.86 1.12 7.47
N ASP A 162 -10.25 2.02 6.57
CA ASP A 162 -11.59 2.04 5.96
C ASP A 162 -11.90 0.77 5.16
N ARG A 163 -10.90 0.19 4.49
CA ARG A 163 -11.05 -1.09 3.79
C ARG A 163 -11.30 -2.23 4.76
N GLU A 164 -10.52 -2.28 5.83
CA GLU A 164 -10.65 -3.30 6.86
C GLU A 164 -11.99 -3.17 7.61
N MET A 165 -12.42 -1.95 7.93
CA MET A 165 -13.71 -1.69 8.55
C MET A 165 -14.86 -2.26 7.71
N ARG A 166 -14.90 -1.93 6.42
CA ARG A 166 -15.93 -2.46 5.50
C ARG A 166 -15.90 -3.98 5.38
N SER A 167 -14.69 -4.57 5.32
CA SER A 167 -14.53 -6.03 5.26
C SER A 167 -15.04 -6.71 6.52
N SER A 168 -14.76 -6.13 7.69
CA SER A 168 -15.21 -6.63 8.98
C SER A 168 -16.72 -6.52 9.16
N GLU A 169 -17.33 -5.41 8.75
CA GLU A 169 -18.80 -5.25 8.75
C GLU A 169 -19.46 -6.33 7.90
N GLN A 170 -18.96 -6.54 6.68
CA GLN A 170 -19.47 -7.58 5.79
C GLN A 170 -19.33 -8.98 6.41
N TYR A 171 -18.18 -9.29 7.02
CA TYR A 171 -17.96 -10.56 7.71
C TYR A 171 -18.97 -10.78 8.82
N VAL A 172 -19.20 -9.80 9.71
CA VAL A 172 -20.16 -9.87 10.80
C VAL A 172 -21.59 -10.09 10.27
N GLU A 173 -21.98 -9.35 9.23
CA GLU A 173 -23.30 -9.53 8.60
C GLU A 173 -23.49 -10.93 8.01
N GLU A 174 -22.48 -11.49 7.37
CA GLU A 174 -22.54 -12.83 6.78
C GLU A 174 -22.63 -13.91 7.88
N MET A 175 -21.88 -13.75 8.97
CA MET A 175 -21.97 -14.64 10.13
C MET A 175 -23.38 -14.63 10.73
N HIS A 176 -23.98 -13.45 10.95
CA HIS A 176 -25.36 -13.33 11.45
C HIS A 176 -26.37 -13.97 10.50
N ARG A 177 -26.22 -13.79 9.16
CA ARG A 177 -27.09 -14.47 8.17
C ARG A 177 -26.94 -15.99 8.20
N ALA A 178 -25.75 -16.49 8.52
CA ALA A 178 -25.49 -17.92 8.70
C ALA A 178 -25.96 -18.46 10.06
N GLY A 179 -26.51 -17.62 10.93
CA GLY A 179 -26.96 -18.00 12.27
C GLY A 179 -25.82 -18.16 13.29
N ILE A 180 -24.66 -17.63 12.99
CA ILE A 180 -23.50 -17.62 13.89
C ILE A 180 -23.55 -16.32 14.71
N ASP A 181 -23.57 -16.47 16.03
CA ASP A 181 -23.62 -15.34 16.98
C ASP A 181 -22.21 -14.76 17.16
N VAL A 182 -21.96 -13.62 16.53
CA VAL A 182 -20.74 -12.83 16.68
C VAL A 182 -21.11 -11.53 17.41
N PRO A 183 -20.43 -11.17 18.51
CA PRO A 183 -20.76 -9.95 19.25
C PRO A 183 -20.56 -8.69 18.42
N ASP A 184 -21.50 -7.76 18.51
CA ASP A 184 -21.36 -6.43 17.96
C ASP A 184 -20.22 -5.67 18.66
N ILE A 185 -19.38 -5.02 17.87
CA ILE A 185 -18.29 -4.20 18.35
C ILE A 185 -18.51 -2.80 17.80
N SER A 186 -18.28 -1.78 18.64
CA SER A 186 -18.44 -0.41 18.18
C SER A 186 -17.41 -0.05 17.09
N ASP A 187 -17.85 0.70 16.08
CA ASP A 187 -17.00 1.18 14.98
C ASP A 187 -15.76 1.94 15.50
N SER A 188 -15.94 2.71 16.59
CA SER A 188 -14.82 3.44 17.21
C SER A 188 -13.75 2.50 17.76
N LEU A 189 -14.13 1.35 18.36
CA LEU A 189 -13.16 0.37 18.84
C LEU A 189 -12.47 -0.35 17.69
N CYS A 190 -13.22 -0.77 16.68
CA CYS A 190 -12.66 -1.36 15.45
C CYS A 190 -11.65 -0.40 14.79
N HIS A 191 -12.05 0.86 14.60
CA HIS A 191 -11.18 1.89 14.02
C HIS A 191 -9.88 2.09 14.84
N MET A 192 -9.96 2.13 16.18
CA MET A 192 -8.77 2.24 17.04
C MET A 192 -7.83 1.04 16.89
N ILE A 193 -8.38 -0.19 16.86
CA ILE A 193 -7.59 -1.41 16.73
C ILE A 193 -6.90 -1.46 15.36
N TYR A 194 -7.63 -1.22 14.27
CA TYR A 194 -7.07 -1.25 12.91
C TYR A 194 -6.07 -0.12 12.67
N SER A 195 -6.33 1.09 13.17
CA SER A 195 -5.37 2.19 13.11
C SER A 195 -4.06 1.84 13.83
N GLY A 196 -4.15 1.25 15.02
CA GLY A 196 -3.00 0.76 15.76
C GLY A 196 -2.23 -0.33 15.00
N PHE A 197 -2.95 -1.26 14.39
CA PHE A 197 -2.36 -2.35 13.62
C PHE A 197 -1.58 -1.85 12.39
N PHE A 198 -2.21 -1.07 11.51
CA PHE A 198 -1.53 -0.56 10.32
C PHE A 198 -0.39 0.39 10.67
N SER A 199 -0.56 1.27 11.66
CA SER A 199 0.53 2.13 12.11
C SER A 199 1.72 1.32 12.63
N ALA A 200 1.48 0.24 13.38
CA ALA A 200 2.54 -0.63 13.90
C ALA A 200 3.29 -1.39 12.78
N ILE A 201 2.59 -1.79 11.71
CA ILE A 201 3.24 -2.42 10.55
C ILE A 201 4.25 -1.48 9.91
N PHE A 202 3.89 -0.21 9.65
CA PHE A 202 4.78 0.71 8.96
C PHE A 202 5.97 1.18 9.81
N GLN A 203 5.99 0.87 11.12
CA GLN A 203 7.18 1.07 11.97
C GLN A 203 8.40 0.26 11.49
N ILE A 204 8.22 -0.81 10.72
CA ILE A 204 9.31 -1.55 10.09
C ILE A 204 10.20 -0.65 9.20
N ILE A 205 9.56 0.31 8.50
CA ILE A 205 10.25 1.30 7.65
C ILE A 205 10.81 2.44 8.49
N GLU A 206 10.05 2.93 9.46
CA GLU A 206 10.46 4.03 10.34
C GLU A 206 11.75 3.69 11.12
N HIS A 207 11.87 2.45 11.56
CA HIS A 207 13.03 1.94 12.29
C HIS A 207 14.11 1.32 11.41
N ASP A 208 14.05 1.47 10.09
CA ASP A 208 15.03 0.93 9.15
C ASP A 208 15.32 -0.58 9.39
N MET A 209 14.28 -1.38 9.73
CA MET A 209 14.45 -2.83 9.93
C MET A 209 14.88 -3.49 8.62
N ASP A 210 15.71 -4.52 8.71
CA ASP A 210 15.97 -5.39 7.56
C ASP A 210 14.75 -6.24 7.24
N ARG A 211 14.65 -6.73 5.99
CA ARG A 211 13.47 -7.44 5.49
C ARG A 211 13.15 -8.70 6.29
N GLU A 212 14.16 -9.48 6.71
CA GLU A 212 13.97 -10.73 7.44
C GLU A 212 13.39 -10.46 8.83
N THR A 213 13.99 -9.52 9.57
CA THR A 213 13.49 -9.06 10.88
C THR A 213 12.09 -8.48 10.79
N ALA A 214 11.78 -7.73 9.73
CA ALA A 214 10.46 -7.15 9.52
C ALA A 214 9.39 -8.23 9.31
N ILE A 215 9.64 -9.21 8.45
CA ILE A 215 8.72 -10.33 8.21
C ILE A 215 8.45 -11.10 9.51
N GLU A 216 9.50 -11.39 10.30
CA GLU A 216 9.35 -12.08 11.58
C GLU A 216 8.49 -11.26 12.57
N ASN A 217 8.79 -9.96 12.70
CA ASN A 217 8.08 -9.09 13.65
C ASN A 217 6.63 -8.86 13.24
N VAL A 218 6.34 -8.64 11.95
CA VAL A 218 4.96 -8.52 11.44
C VAL A 218 4.19 -9.82 11.65
N GLY A 219 4.82 -10.98 11.46
CA GLY A 219 4.22 -12.27 11.77
C GLY A 219 3.83 -12.42 13.25
N LYS A 220 4.67 -11.93 14.18
CA LYS A 220 4.37 -11.92 15.62
C LYS A 220 3.25 -10.92 15.95
N LEU A 221 3.31 -9.73 15.36
CA LEU A 221 2.29 -8.69 15.52
C LEU A 221 0.92 -9.19 15.06
N LYS A 222 0.86 -9.86 13.92
CA LYS A 222 -0.35 -10.49 13.43
C LYS A 222 -0.93 -11.50 14.42
N LYS A 223 -0.12 -12.43 14.95
CA LYS A 223 -0.58 -13.38 15.97
C LYS A 223 -1.15 -12.70 17.22
N PHE A 224 -0.56 -11.58 17.61
CA PHE A 224 -1.06 -10.76 18.73
C PHE A 224 -2.46 -10.21 18.43
N TYR A 225 -2.66 -9.61 17.26
CA TYR A 225 -3.97 -9.05 16.89
C TYR A 225 -5.02 -10.13 16.64
N THR A 226 -4.66 -11.24 15.96
CA THR A 226 -5.56 -12.39 15.77
C THR A 226 -6.05 -12.94 17.11
N GLY A 227 -5.15 -13.15 18.08
CA GLY A 227 -5.54 -13.60 19.42
C GLY A 227 -6.39 -12.57 20.19
N GLY A 228 -6.23 -11.29 19.92
CA GLY A 228 -7.10 -10.22 20.42
C GLY A 228 -8.52 -10.33 19.84
N TRP A 229 -8.64 -10.47 18.53
CA TRP A 229 -9.92 -10.64 17.83
C TRP A 229 -10.66 -11.90 18.25
N GLU A 230 -9.96 -13.03 18.39
CA GLU A 230 -10.57 -14.27 18.91
C GLU A 230 -11.28 -14.06 20.27
N ARG A 231 -10.69 -13.24 21.13
CA ARG A 231 -11.26 -12.94 22.44
C ARG A 231 -12.46 -11.99 22.37
N ILE A 232 -12.37 -10.98 21.50
CA ILE A 232 -13.41 -9.96 21.36
C ILE A 232 -14.64 -10.56 20.68
N TRP A 233 -14.45 -11.30 19.58
CA TRP A 233 -15.53 -11.95 18.84
C TRP A 233 -15.97 -13.28 19.43
N LYS A 234 -15.27 -13.80 20.45
CA LYS A 234 -15.54 -15.11 21.10
C LYS A 234 -15.50 -16.28 20.10
N VAL A 235 -14.72 -16.17 19.07
CA VAL A 235 -14.49 -17.20 18.05
C VAL A 235 -13.08 -17.76 18.18
N LYS A 236 -12.81 -18.88 17.51
CA LYS A 236 -11.46 -19.42 17.34
C LYS A 236 -11.13 -19.47 15.87
N PHE A 237 -9.98 -18.93 15.52
CA PHE A 237 -9.43 -19.02 14.19
C PHE A 237 -8.40 -20.16 14.14
N PRO A 238 -8.61 -21.21 13.35
CA PRO A 238 -7.61 -22.27 13.17
C PRO A 238 -6.29 -21.70 12.66
N GLU A 239 -5.16 -22.23 13.14
CA GLU A 239 -3.81 -21.86 12.68
C GLU A 239 -3.52 -22.40 11.28
#